data_27afe07c95fa8f35c47e6681ba822d14
#
_entry.id   27afe07c95fa8f35c47e6681ba822d14
#
_cell.length_a   1.000
_cell.length_b   1.000
_cell.length_c   1.000
_cell.angle_alpha   90.00
_cell.angle_beta   90.00
_cell.angle_gamma   90.00
#
_symmetry.space_group_name_H-M   'P 1'
#
loop_
_entity.id
_entity.type
_entity.pdbx_description
1 polymer ?
#
loop_
_entity_poly.entity_id
_entity_poly.type
_entity_poly.pdbx_seq_one_letter_code
_entity_poly.pdbx_strand_id
1 'polypeptide(L)'
;MLDPLKLKADILDDMRVDLSDEFDRNFGRKGFFSDKWKPRAYDNPRGSLLMVSGAMRRSTQGVVSGNGVRFSSSLPYTALHNEGGKITVTDKMKRFFWYKYMRTKDEAWKRMALMKTGKIITIPQRQFIGDGPDTRRIIKDAIDRNLRRFAAVLDKSLKQ
;
A
#
# COMPACT_ATOMS: atom_id res chain seq x y z
N MET A 1 -17.70 -28.57 -16.79
CA MET A 1 -17.96 -29.16 -15.47
C MET A 1 -17.89 -28.04 -14.42
N LEU A 2 -18.91 -27.96 -13.57
CA LEU A 2 -18.93 -26.99 -12.46
C LEU A 2 -17.97 -27.44 -11.39
N ASP A 3 -16.95 -26.65 -11.12
CA ASP A 3 -15.89 -26.97 -10.14
C ASP A 3 -15.86 -25.89 -9.04
N PRO A 4 -16.26 -26.22 -7.80
CA PRO A 4 -16.21 -25.31 -6.68
C PRO A 4 -14.79 -24.83 -6.33
N LEU A 5 -13.76 -25.65 -6.59
CA LEU A 5 -12.37 -25.25 -6.36
C LEU A 5 -11.93 -24.17 -7.34
N LYS A 6 -12.38 -24.31 -8.60
CA LYS A 6 -12.17 -23.28 -9.62
C LYS A 6 -12.90 -21.98 -9.27
N LEU A 7 -14.16 -22.06 -8.82
CA LEU A 7 -14.91 -20.90 -8.36
C LEU A 7 -14.16 -20.14 -7.25
N LYS A 8 -13.64 -20.86 -6.26
CA LYS A 8 -12.84 -20.27 -5.18
C LYS A 8 -11.59 -19.61 -5.72
N ALA A 9 -10.85 -20.25 -6.62
CA ALA A 9 -9.65 -19.71 -7.22
C ALA A 9 -9.94 -18.42 -8.01
N ASP A 10 -11.01 -18.41 -8.82
CA ASP A 10 -11.44 -17.27 -9.59
C ASP A 10 -11.84 -16.08 -8.69
N ILE A 11 -12.53 -16.33 -7.56
CA ILE A 11 -12.87 -15.30 -6.56
C ILE A 11 -11.60 -14.70 -5.97
N LEU A 12 -10.65 -15.52 -5.53
CA LEU A 12 -9.42 -15.04 -4.90
C LEU A 12 -8.53 -14.27 -5.87
N ASP A 13 -8.51 -14.67 -7.13
CA ASP A 13 -7.74 -13.96 -8.15
C ASP A 13 -8.38 -12.62 -8.52
N ASP A 14 -9.70 -12.58 -8.70
CA ASP A 14 -10.44 -11.32 -8.90
C ASP A 14 -10.23 -10.36 -7.73
N MET A 15 -10.32 -10.84 -6.48
CA MET A 15 -10.03 -10.04 -5.28
C MET A 15 -8.60 -9.50 -5.30
N ARG A 16 -7.62 -10.32 -5.66
CA ARG A 16 -6.22 -9.92 -5.76
C ARG A 16 -6.03 -8.81 -6.77
N VAL A 17 -6.62 -8.94 -7.95
CA VAL A 17 -6.52 -7.96 -9.04
C VAL A 17 -7.19 -6.65 -8.64
N ASP A 18 -8.46 -6.70 -8.24
CA ASP A 18 -9.26 -5.52 -7.93
C ASP A 18 -8.65 -4.71 -6.75
N LEU A 19 -8.20 -5.40 -5.70
CA LEU A 19 -7.56 -4.75 -4.56
C LEU A 19 -6.17 -4.20 -4.93
N SER A 20 -5.40 -4.88 -5.77
CA SER A 20 -4.11 -4.39 -6.23
C SER A 20 -4.27 -3.08 -7.00
N ASP A 21 -5.24 -3.01 -7.90
CA ASP A 21 -5.54 -1.82 -8.69
C ASP A 21 -5.99 -0.65 -7.79
N GLU A 22 -6.88 -0.91 -6.84
CA GLU A 22 -7.38 0.14 -5.96
C GLU A 22 -6.31 0.65 -4.99
N PHE A 23 -5.48 -0.23 -4.43
CA PHE A 23 -4.37 0.18 -3.57
C PHE A 23 -3.30 0.93 -4.35
N ASP A 24 -3.06 0.58 -5.60
CA ASP A 24 -2.19 1.35 -6.50
C ASP A 24 -2.74 2.77 -6.74
N ARG A 25 -4.05 2.91 -6.96
CA ARG A 25 -4.72 4.22 -7.15
C ARG A 25 -4.63 5.12 -5.91
N ASN A 26 -4.50 4.56 -4.70
CA ASN A 26 -4.34 5.34 -3.46
C ASN A 26 -3.11 6.26 -3.50
N PHE A 27 -2.04 5.85 -4.17
CA PHE A 27 -0.86 6.70 -4.36
C PHE A 27 -1.16 7.92 -5.24
N GLY A 28 -1.96 7.76 -6.29
CA GLY A 28 -2.40 8.87 -7.14
C GLY A 28 -3.39 9.78 -6.43
N ARG A 29 -4.33 9.21 -5.68
CA ARG A 29 -5.32 9.95 -4.88
C ARG A 29 -4.69 10.68 -3.70
N LYS A 30 -3.49 10.27 -3.24
CA LYS A 30 -2.82 10.72 -2.00
C LYS A 30 -3.72 10.50 -0.78
N GLY A 31 -4.29 9.31 -0.68
CA GLY A 31 -5.25 8.93 0.35
C GLY A 31 -5.55 7.44 0.33
N PHE A 32 -6.22 6.96 1.36
CA PHE A 32 -6.79 5.63 1.40
C PHE A 32 -8.26 5.73 0.99
N PHE A 33 -8.53 5.38 -0.25
CA PHE A 33 -9.82 5.65 -0.93
C PHE A 33 -10.20 7.15 -0.86
N SER A 34 -11.21 7.51 -0.08
CA SER A 34 -11.66 8.89 0.13
C SER A 34 -10.85 9.66 1.16
N ASP A 35 -10.18 8.95 2.10
CA ASP A 35 -9.48 9.54 3.24
C ASP A 35 -8.12 10.09 2.82
N LYS A 36 -8.01 11.41 2.73
CA LYS A 36 -6.79 12.09 2.29
C LYS A 36 -5.67 11.97 3.32
N TRP A 37 -4.45 11.71 2.84
CA TRP A 37 -3.27 11.70 3.69
C TRP A 37 -2.90 13.09 4.19
N LYS A 38 -2.37 13.15 5.41
CA LYS A 38 -1.78 14.37 5.95
C LYS A 38 -0.65 14.86 5.04
N PRO A 39 -0.61 16.17 4.71
CA PRO A 39 0.45 16.73 3.88
C PRO A 39 1.81 16.58 4.57
N ARG A 40 2.87 16.87 3.82
CA ARG A 40 4.22 16.97 4.39
C ARG A 40 4.34 18.18 5.30
N ALA A 41 5.13 18.04 6.36
CA ALA A 41 5.46 19.18 7.23
C ALA A 41 6.37 20.21 6.52
N TYR A 42 7.15 19.74 5.55
CA TYR A 42 8.05 20.58 4.74
C TYR A 42 7.84 20.27 3.27
N ASP A 43 7.89 21.30 2.45
CA ASP A 43 7.76 21.15 1.01
C ASP A 43 8.98 20.40 0.45
N ASN A 44 8.74 19.53 -0.50
CA ASN A 44 9.76 18.79 -1.20
C ASN A 44 9.47 18.86 -2.71
N PRO A 45 10.26 19.59 -3.48
CA PRO A 45 10.04 19.77 -4.91
C PRO A 45 10.20 18.45 -5.69
N ARG A 46 10.79 17.41 -5.09
CA ARG A 46 10.99 16.11 -5.72
C ARG A 46 9.79 15.21 -5.52
N GLY A 47 8.96 15.09 -6.53
CA GLY A 47 7.84 14.15 -6.57
C GLY A 47 6.72 14.44 -5.57
N SER A 48 5.67 13.66 -5.66
CA SER A 48 4.50 13.80 -4.80
C SER A 48 4.64 12.99 -3.50
N LEU A 49 3.63 13.09 -2.63
CA LEU A 49 3.59 12.40 -1.34
C LEU A 49 3.67 10.87 -1.53
N LEU A 50 4.63 10.21 -0.90
CA LEU A 50 5.02 8.79 -1.04
C LEU A 50 5.44 8.36 -2.47
N MET A 51 5.58 9.30 -3.40
CA MET A 51 5.84 9.06 -4.83
C MET A 51 7.09 9.78 -5.33
N VAL A 52 8.16 9.89 -4.52
CA VAL A 52 9.40 10.53 -4.95
C VAL A 52 10.11 9.70 -6.04
N SER A 53 10.26 8.40 -5.80
CA SER A 53 10.83 7.44 -6.76
C SER A 53 9.80 6.42 -7.27
N GLY A 54 8.61 6.37 -6.66
CA GLY A 54 7.60 5.34 -6.87
C GLY A 54 8.00 3.95 -6.37
N ALA A 55 9.12 3.82 -5.67
CA ALA A 55 9.61 2.51 -5.19
C ALA A 55 8.58 1.81 -4.28
N MET A 56 7.96 2.54 -3.35
CA MET A 56 6.97 1.98 -2.44
C MET A 56 5.73 1.45 -3.19
N ARG A 57 5.23 2.21 -4.15
CA ARG A 57 4.14 1.80 -5.03
C ARG A 57 4.48 0.50 -5.77
N ARG A 58 5.65 0.43 -6.41
CA ARG A 58 6.08 -0.76 -7.17
C ARG A 58 6.42 -1.97 -6.31
N SER A 59 6.79 -1.77 -5.05
CA SER A 59 7.14 -2.85 -4.13
C SER A 59 5.93 -3.52 -3.48
N THR A 60 4.74 -2.89 -3.57
CA THR A 60 3.50 -3.44 -3.01
C THR A 60 2.96 -4.53 -3.93
N GLN A 61 2.79 -5.73 -3.39
CA GLN A 61 2.33 -6.90 -4.14
C GLN A 61 1.24 -7.64 -3.38
N GLY A 62 0.20 -8.07 -4.11
CA GLY A 62 -0.85 -8.94 -3.63
C GLY A 62 -0.61 -10.39 -4.10
N VAL A 63 -0.68 -11.34 -3.17
CA VAL A 63 -0.53 -12.78 -3.46
C VAL A 63 -1.68 -13.54 -2.82
N VAL A 64 -2.28 -14.46 -3.58
CA VAL A 64 -3.26 -15.40 -3.02
C VAL A 64 -2.55 -16.34 -2.05
N SER A 65 -3.07 -16.44 -0.83
CA SER A 65 -2.51 -17.27 0.24
C SER A 65 -3.62 -17.89 1.06
N GLY A 66 -3.76 -19.21 1.01
CA GLY A 66 -4.82 -19.95 1.69
C GLY A 66 -6.21 -19.57 1.20
N ASN A 67 -7.01 -18.97 2.08
CA ASN A 67 -8.38 -18.54 1.80
C ASN A 67 -8.51 -17.01 1.60
N GLY A 68 -7.41 -16.32 1.30
CA GLY A 68 -7.42 -14.87 1.17
C GLY A 68 -6.31 -14.32 0.30
N VAL A 69 -6.19 -13.01 0.28
CA VAL A 69 -5.12 -12.30 -0.42
C VAL A 69 -4.25 -11.59 0.60
N ARG A 70 -2.94 -11.81 0.52
CA ARG A 70 -1.95 -11.13 1.34
C ARG A 70 -1.28 -10.04 0.54
N PHE A 71 -1.25 -8.83 1.08
CA PHE A 71 -0.46 -7.73 0.55
C PHE A 71 0.82 -7.55 1.36
N SER A 72 1.93 -7.37 0.67
CA SER A 72 3.25 -7.16 1.28
C SER A 72 4.10 -6.22 0.44
N SER A 73 5.19 -5.76 1.03
CA SER A 73 6.21 -4.95 0.35
C SER A 73 7.59 -5.42 0.79
N SER A 74 8.54 -5.42 -0.16
CA SER A 74 9.95 -5.72 0.13
C SER A 74 10.69 -4.57 0.81
N LEU A 75 10.09 -3.38 0.91
CA LEU A 75 10.74 -2.21 1.49
C LEU A 75 10.45 -2.12 2.99
N PRO A 76 11.50 -2.04 3.85
CA PRO A 76 11.34 -2.10 5.30
C PRO A 76 10.60 -0.90 5.91
N TYR A 77 10.54 0.22 5.20
CA TYR A 77 9.86 1.44 5.66
C TYR A 77 8.37 1.50 5.26
N THR A 78 7.87 0.55 4.51
CA THR A 78 6.48 0.52 4.02
C THR A 78 5.48 0.49 5.17
N ALA A 79 5.67 -0.40 6.15
CA ALA A 79 4.81 -0.50 7.33
C ALA A 79 4.77 0.82 8.11
N LEU A 80 5.92 1.46 8.30
CA LEU A 80 6.01 2.75 9.00
C LEU A 80 5.19 3.85 8.32
N HIS A 81 5.14 3.87 6.99
CA HIS A 81 4.31 4.84 6.27
C HIS A 81 2.84 4.44 6.27
N ASN A 82 2.53 3.16 6.12
CA ASN A 82 1.16 2.66 6.09
C ASN A 82 0.44 2.83 7.43
N GLU A 83 1.13 2.57 8.53
CA GLU A 83 0.58 2.54 9.88
C GLU A 83 0.89 3.81 10.69
N GLY A 84 1.87 4.58 10.23
CA GLY A 84 2.46 5.65 11.01
C GLY A 84 3.41 5.10 12.08
N GLY A 85 4.08 6.00 12.78
CA GLY A 85 4.97 5.58 13.85
C GLY A 85 5.91 6.66 14.33
N LYS A 86 6.89 6.25 15.13
CA LYS A 86 7.90 7.13 15.71
C LYS A 86 9.29 6.61 15.39
N ILE A 87 10.19 7.49 15.03
CA ILE A 87 11.60 7.19 14.80
C ILE A 87 12.41 8.01 15.78
N THR A 88 13.30 7.35 16.54
CA THR A 88 14.27 8.05 17.40
C THR A 88 15.53 8.34 16.59
N VAL A 89 15.95 9.60 16.56
CA VAL A 89 17.17 10.01 15.87
C VAL A 89 18.39 9.42 16.59
N THR A 90 19.18 8.65 15.84
CA THR A 90 20.42 8.03 16.34
C THR A 90 21.66 8.69 15.73
N ASP A 91 22.81 8.52 16.35
CA ASP A 91 24.09 9.01 15.81
C ASP A 91 24.45 8.36 14.47
N LYS A 92 24.03 7.10 14.26
CA LYS A 92 24.18 6.40 12.97
C LYS A 92 23.37 7.11 11.88
N MET A 93 22.13 7.51 12.17
CA MET A 93 21.30 8.28 11.23
C MET A 93 21.92 9.63 10.92
N LYS A 94 22.43 10.35 11.93
CA LYS A 94 23.08 11.66 11.72
C LYS A 94 24.31 11.54 10.81
N ARG A 95 25.17 10.53 11.03
CA ARG A 95 26.30 10.26 10.14
C ARG A 95 25.86 10.00 8.69
N PHE A 96 24.80 9.21 8.50
CA PHE A 96 24.23 8.96 7.19
C PHE A 96 23.68 10.25 6.56
N PHE A 97 22.99 11.10 7.30
CA PHE A 97 22.47 12.37 6.80
C PHE A 97 23.59 13.34 6.40
N TRP A 98 24.67 13.41 7.17
CA TRP A 98 25.87 14.17 6.81
C TRP A 98 26.51 13.65 5.54
N TYR A 99 26.67 12.33 5.41
CA TYR A 99 27.18 11.73 4.19
C TYR A 99 26.32 12.09 2.96
N LYS A 100 25.00 12.02 3.09
CA LYS A 100 24.08 12.42 2.01
C LYS A 100 24.22 13.91 1.66
N TYR A 101 24.27 14.79 2.67
CA TYR A 101 24.46 16.21 2.44
C TYR A 101 25.77 16.52 1.70
N MET A 102 26.86 15.90 2.13
CA MET A 102 28.17 16.11 1.46
C MET A 102 28.13 15.75 -0.02
N ARG A 103 27.37 14.73 -0.40
CA ARG A 103 27.25 14.27 -1.79
C ARG A 103 26.23 15.05 -2.62
N THR A 104 25.11 15.44 -2.03
CA THR A 104 23.98 16.02 -2.77
C THR A 104 23.85 17.53 -2.63
N LYS A 105 24.49 18.11 -1.59
CA LYS A 105 24.33 19.50 -1.16
C LYS A 105 22.88 19.93 -0.89
N ASP A 106 22.00 18.95 -0.65
CA ASP A 106 20.60 19.18 -0.36
C ASP A 106 20.44 19.55 1.13
N GLU A 107 20.00 20.77 1.39
CA GLU A 107 19.81 21.33 2.75
C GLU A 107 18.83 20.53 3.61
N ALA A 108 17.96 19.71 3.01
CA ALA A 108 17.09 18.82 3.77
C ALA A 108 17.90 17.80 4.57
N TRP A 109 18.97 17.23 3.98
CA TRP A 109 19.86 16.30 4.68
C TRP A 109 20.63 16.98 5.82
N LYS A 110 21.07 18.22 5.61
CA LYS A 110 21.74 19.01 6.66
C LYS A 110 20.81 19.27 7.84
N ARG A 111 19.56 19.69 7.59
CA ARG A 111 18.57 19.87 8.67
C ARG A 111 18.36 18.59 9.49
N MET A 112 18.30 17.43 8.81
CA MET A 112 18.18 16.14 9.48
C MET A 112 19.44 15.77 10.28
N ALA A 113 20.63 16.04 9.75
CA ALA A 113 21.90 15.78 10.42
C ALA A 113 22.09 16.63 11.69
N LEU A 114 21.52 17.84 11.70
CA LEU A 114 21.58 18.75 12.86
C LEU A 114 20.55 18.43 13.96
N MET A 115 19.67 17.47 13.75
CA MET A 115 18.72 17.06 14.79
C MET A 115 19.45 16.52 15.99
N LYS A 116 18.91 16.80 17.21
CA LYS A 116 19.46 16.25 18.46
C LYS A 116 19.28 14.73 18.48
N THR A 117 20.34 14.00 18.86
CA THR A 117 20.24 12.55 19.14
C THR A 117 19.22 12.32 20.25
N GLY A 118 18.39 11.28 20.11
CA GLY A 118 17.26 11.00 21.00
C GLY A 118 15.96 11.75 20.63
N LYS A 119 15.99 12.73 19.70
CA LYS A 119 14.77 13.38 19.24
C LYS A 119 13.84 12.37 18.58
N ILE A 120 12.56 12.44 18.91
CA ILE A 120 11.52 11.61 18.30
C ILE A 120 10.94 12.34 17.10
N ILE A 121 10.93 11.67 15.96
CA ILE A 121 10.26 12.10 14.74
C ILE A 121 8.98 11.27 14.61
N THR A 122 7.82 11.93 14.61
CA THR A 122 6.55 11.27 14.37
C THR A 122 6.26 11.23 12.87
N ILE A 123 6.09 10.02 12.34
CA ILE A 123 5.67 9.78 10.96
C ILE A 123 4.15 9.62 10.97
N PRO A 124 3.40 10.51 10.32
CA PRO A 124 1.94 10.38 10.27
C PRO A 124 1.56 9.17 9.45
N GLN A 125 0.50 8.50 9.86
CA GLN A 125 -0.10 7.41 9.08
C GLN A 125 -0.51 7.93 7.71
N ARG A 126 -0.15 7.16 6.69
CA ARG A 126 -0.55 7.34 5.30
C ARG A 126 -0.89 5.98 4.73
N GLN A 127 -2.01 5.46 5.19
CA GLN A 127 -2.48 4.14 4.78
C GLN A 127 -2.69 4.10 3.25
N PHE A 128 -2.19 3.07 2.60
CA PHE A 128 -2.38 2.82 1.17
C PHE A 128 -2.77 1.38 0.87
N ILE A 129 -2.56 0.47 1.84
CA ILE A 129 -3.08 -0.91 1.84
C ILE A 129 -3.70 -1.21 3.20
N GLY A 130 -4.70 -2.08 3.22
CA GLY A 130 -5.31 -2.54 4.46
C GLY A 130 -6.82 -2.73 4.37
N ASP A 131 -7.43 -3.01 5.52
CA ASP A 131 -8.87 -3.16 5.64
C ASP A 131 -9.57 -1.80 5.78
N GLY A 132 -10.81 -1.76 5.32
CA GLY A 132 -11.70 -0.61 5.40
C GLY A 132 -13.03 -0.88 4.70
N PRO A 133 -14.02 0.02 4.81
CA PRO A 133 -15.33 -0.16 4.19
C PRO A 133 -15.24 -0.41 2.68
N ASP A 134 -14.42 0.36 1.97
CA ASP A 134 -14.23 0.20 0.52
C ASP A 134 -13.51 -1.10 0.17
N THR A 135 -12.50 -1.50 0.93
CA THR A 135 -11.83 -2.81 0.77
C THR A 135 -12.83 -3.95 0.88
N ARG A 136 -13.70 -3.92 1.90
CA ARG A 136 -14.73 -4.94 2.11
C ARG A 136 -15.78 -4.94 1.00
N ARG A 137 -16.16 -3.77 0.49
CA ARG A 137 -17.06 -3.64 -0.65
C ARG A 137 -16.46 -4.29 -1.90
N ILE A 138 -15.21 -4.03 -2.22
CA ILE A 138 -14.51 -4.63 -3.36
C ILE A 138 -14.47 -6.16 -3.23
N ILE A 139 -14.15 -6.68 -2.05
CA ILE A 139 -14.16 -8.11 -1.77
C ILE A 139 -15.56 -8.70 -2.03
N LYS A 140 -16.61 -8.06 -1.49
CA LYS A 140 -17.99 -8.48 -1.71
C LYS A 140 -18.36 -8.47 -3.19
N ASP A 141 -18.00 -7.42 -3.92
CA ASP A 141 -18.31 -7.29 -5.35
C ASP A 141 -17.62 -8.39 -6.17
N ALA A 142 -16.38 -8.75 -5.85
CA ALA A 142 -15.66 -9.85 -6.47
C ALA A 142 -16.36 -11.21 -6.23
N ILE A 143 -16.79 -11.47 -5.00
CA ILE A 143 -17.54 -12.66 -4.62
C ILE A 143 -18.88 -12.71 -5.40
N ASP A 144 -19.68 -11.66 -5.31
CA ASP A 144 -20.99 -11.58 -5.93
C ASP A 144 -20.92 -11.76 -7.46
N ARG A 145 -19.92 -11.18 -8.10
CA ARG A 145 -19.67 -11.29 -9.54
C ARG A 145 -19.37 -12.74 -9.95
N ASN A 146 -18.53 -13.43 -9.22
CA ASN A 146 -18.18 -14.82 -9.53
C ASN A 146 -19.32 -15.79 -9.22
N LEU A 147 -20.07 -15.58 -8.12
CA LEU A 147 -21.25 -16.38 -7.83
C LEU A 147 -22.32 -16.26 -8.91
N ARG A 148 -22.57 -15.05 -9.45
CA ARG A 148 -23.51 -14.85 -10.56
C ARG A 148 -23.05 -15.57 -11.82
N ARG A 149 -21.75 -15.52 -12.15
CA ARG A 149 -21.18 -16.27 -13.28
C ARG A 149 -21.36 -17.77 -13.12
N PHE A 150 -21.09 -18.28 -11.92
CA PHE A 150 -21.25 -19.69 -11.60
C PHE A 150 -22.72 -20.15 -11.67
N ALA A 151 -23.66 -19.38 -11.12
CA ALA A 151 -25.09 -19.65 -11.21
C ALA A 151 -25.60 -19.68 -12.67
N ALA A 152 -25.14 -18.76 -13.50
CA ALA A 152 -25.52 -18.72 -14.92
C ALA A 152 -25.03 -19.95 -15.70
N VAL A 153 -23.86 -20.50 -15.35
CA VAL A 153 -23.35 -21.75 -15.95
C VAL A 153 -24.17 -22.96 -15.45
N LEU A 154 -24.54 -22.97 -14.16
CA LEU A 154 -25.39 -24.01 -13.58
C LEU A 154 -26.77 -24.08 -14.26
N ASP A 155 -27.44 -22.92 -14.41
CA ASP A 155 -28.72 -22.84 -15.08
C ASP A 155 -28.70 -23.35 -16.52
N LYS A 156 -27.63 -23.09 -17.26
CA LYS A 156 -27.44 -23.61 -18.61
C LYS A 156 -27.25 -25.14 -18.61
N SER A 157 -26.55 -25.69 -17.67
CA SER A 157 -26.29 -27.13 -17.57
C SER A 157 -27.52 -27.94 -17.14
N LEU A 158 -28.48 -27.32 -16.43
CA LEU A 158 -29.70 -27.95 -15.99
C LEU A 158 -30.80 -27.95 -17.08
N LYS A 159 -30.64 -27.14 -18.11
CA LYS A 159 -31.60 -27.02 -19.25
C LYS A 159 -31.23 -27.88 -20.46
N GLN A 160 -30.12 -28.57 -20.41
CA GLN A 160 -29.66 -29.57 -21.38
C GLN A 160 -29.99 -30.98 -20.93
#